data_6ced104f8a685728af91a5acfac7e50e
#
_entry.id   6ced104f8a685728af91a5acfac7e50e
#
_cell.length_a   1.000
_cell.length_b   1.000
_cell.length_c   1.000
_cell.angle_alpha   90.00
_cell.angle_beta   90.00
_cell.angle_gamma   90.00
#
_symmetry.space_group_name_H-M   'P 1'
#
loop_
_entity.id
_entity.type
_entity.pdbx_description
1 polymer ?
#
loop_
_entity_poly.entity_id
_entity_poly.type
_entity_poly.pdbx_seq_one_letter_code
_entity_poly.pdbx_strand_id
1 'polypeptide(L)'
;MADARTVVLLPTYNEAGNLEAMLRAIHAQLADAHVLVIDDNSPDGTGLIADRAAAADPRVKVAHRPGKQGLGVAYRWGYRWALDEGYAFILQMDCDFSHDPADLPRLRALLDEHPAVIGSRRVPGGGADGWPWYRNVISSAGSIYARAILASRVHDLTTGYKGFRRETLEQLDLGEMRSDGFGFQIEVTASLLALGVTVHEMPIRFSDRKVGQSKMSTKIFVEAMLKVWQIRARARSLARHSHQ
;
A
#
# COMPACT_ATOMS: atom_id res chain seq x y z
N MET A 1 15.18 22.37 9.94
CA MET A 1 14.88 20.94 9.66
C MET A 1 13.54 20.93 8.94
N ALA A 2 13.44 20.35 7.76
CA ALA A 2 12.16 20.22 7.07
C ALA A 2 11.20 19.48 8.01
N ASP A 3 9.98 19.98 8.09
CA ASP A 3 8.90 19.40 8.89
C ASP A 3 8.70 17.94 8.47
N ALA A 4 9.10 17.01 9.35
CA ALA A 4 9.12 15.56 9.04
C ALA A 4 7.71 14.96 9.06
N ARG A 5 6.73 15.64 8.42
CA ARG A 5 5.32 15.24 8.39
C ARG A 5 5.13 13.87 7.78
N THR A 6 4.27 13.09 8.45
CA THR A 6 3.85 11.77 7.99
C THR A 6 2.41 11.83 7.48
N VAL A 7 2.13 11.15 6.36
CA VAL A 7 0.77 10.91 5.88
C VAL A 7 0.51 9.41 5.72
N VAL A 8 -0.68 8.99 6.11
CA VAL A 8 -1.22 7.64 5.84
C VAL A 8 -2.21 7.74 4.69
N LEU A 9 -1.95 7.08 3.58
CA LEU A 9 -2.86 6.98 2.45
C LEU A 9 -3.85 5.85 2.69
N LEU A 10 -5.13 6.17 2.65
CA LEU A 10 -6.23 5.28 2.95
C LEU A 10 -7.26 5.27 1.80
N PRO A 11 -7.04 4.46 0.75
CA PRO A 11 -8.03 4.30 -0.32
C PRO A 11 -9.30 3.65 0.19
N THR A 12 -10.46 4.19 -0.21
CA THR A 12 -11.77 3.69 0.22
C THR A 12 -12.71 3.45 -0.97
N TYR A 13 -13.48 2.37 -0.87
CA TYR A 13 -14.64 2.11 -1.72
C TYR A 13 -15.61 1.18 -0.98
N ASN A 14 -16.75 1.72 -0.54
CA ASN A 14 -17.72 1.04 0.33
C ASN A 14 -17.13 0.62 1.67
N GLU A 15 -16.61 1.60 2.40
CA GLU A 15 -15.97 1.42 3.72
C GLU A 15 -16.69 2.20 4.84
N ALA A 16 -17.98 2.55 4.66
CA ALA A 16 -18.74 3.33 5.64
C ALA A 16 -18.75 2.69 7.04
N GLY A 17 -18.73 1.34 7.12
CA GLY A 17 -18.69 0.61 8.40
C GLY A 17 -17.32 0.60 9.08
N ASN A 18 -16.25 0.94 8.39
CA ASN A 18 -14.88 0.83 8.89
C ASN A 18 -14.19 2.18 9.09
N LEU A 19 -14.47 3.17 8.22
CA LEU A 19 -13.67 4.39 8.07
C LEU A 19 -13.51 5.16 9.37
N GLU A 20 -14.58 5.45 10.08
CA GLU A 20 -14.51 6.25 11.31
C GLU A 20 -13.69 5.56 12.41
N ALA A 21 -13.86 4.25 12.58
CA ALA A 21 -13.09 3.45 13.52
C ALA A 21 -11.60 3.37 13.12
N MET A 22 -11.32 3.27 11.81
CA MET A 22 -9.97 3.24 11.27
C MET A 22 -9.24 4.57 11.51
N LEU A 23 -9.88 5.71 11.25
CA LEU A 23 -9.30 7.03 11.51
C LEU A 23 -8.93 7.20 12.98
N ARG A 24 -9.84 6.82 13.91
CA ARG A 24 -9.54 6.83 15.34
C ARG A 24 -8.37 5.92 15.70
N ALA A 25 -8.33 4.72 15.13
CA ALA A 25 -7.26 3.76 15.41
C ALA A 25 -5.89 4.25 14.88
N ILE A 26 -5.84 4.85 13.69
CA ILE A 26 -4.60 5.45 13.15
C ILE A 26 -4.11 6.57 14.07
N HIS A 27 -4.97 7.52 14.45
CA HIS A 27 -4.57 8.66 15.30
C HIS A 27 -4.24 8.25 16.73
N ALA A 28 -4.80 7.14 17.24
CA ALA A 28 -4.40 6.57 18.52
C ALA A 28 -2.95 6.03 18.50
N GLN A 29 -2.44 5.62 17.34
CA GLN A 29 -1.10 5.07 17.18
C GLN A 29 -0.08 6.12 16.69
N LEU A 30 -0.49 7.00 15.79
CA LEU A 30 0.32 8.09 15.22
C LEU A 30 -0.44 9.41 15.36
N ALA A 31 -0.36 10.02 16.56
CA ALA A 31 -1.16 11.19 16.92
C ALA A 31 -0.94 12.39 15.96
N ASP A 32 0.26 12.58 15.45
CA ASP A 32 0.62 13.71 14.58
C ASP A 32 0.54 13.40 13.08
N ALA A 33 0.19 12.15 12.70
CA ALA A 33 0.07 11.79 11.31
C ALA A 33 -1.17 12.40 10.66
N HIS A 34 -1.02 12.88 9.43
CA HIS A 34 -2.17 13.17 8.58
C HIS A 34 -2.68 11.87 7.96
N VAL A 35 -3.98 11.82 7.70
CA VAL A 35 -4.61 10.71 6.96
C VAL A 35 -5.28 11.28 5.72
N LEU A 36 -4.89 10.78 4.55
CA LEU A 36 -5.56 11.09 3.30
C LEU A 36 -6.53 9.97 2.96
N VAL A 37 -7.81 10.21 3.14
CA VAL A 37 -8.89 9.34 2.63
C VAL A 37 -9.04 9.60 1.13
N ILE A 38 -8.89 8.56 0.32
CA ILE A 38 -9.03 8.63 -1.14
C ILE A 38 -10.28 7.86 -1.53
N ASP A 39 -11.41 8.57 -1.62
CA ASP A 39 -12.70 7.94 -1.87
C ASP A 39 -13.02 7.83 -3.36
N ASP A 40 -13.25 6.59 -3.83
CA ASP A 40 -13.56 6.26 -5.21
C ASP A 40 -15.06 6.42 -5.54
N ASN A 41 -15.69 7.51 -5.06
CA ASN A 41 -17.11 7.80 -5.21
C ASN A 41 -18.00 6.67 -4.64
N SER A 42 -17.79 6.37 -3.37
CA SER A 42 -18.51 5.30 -2.66
C SER A 42 -20.01 5.57 -2.56
N PRO A 43 -20.88 4.67 -3.02
CA PRO A 43 -22.32 4.85 -2.95
C PRO A 43 -22.93 4.62 -1.55
N ASP A 44 -22.16 4.06 -0.60
CA ASP A 44 -22.62 3.71 0.75
C ASP A 44 -22.51 4.84 1.78
N GLY A 45 -22.08 6.05 1.34
CA GLY A 45 -21.90 7.20 2.22
C GLY A 45 -20.51 7.33 2.84
N THR A 46 -19.53 6.50 2.46
CA THR A 46 -18.13 6.60 2.91
C THR A 46 -17.57 8.03 2.75
N GLY A 47 -17.77 8.65 1.57
CA GLY A 47 -17.31 10.01 1.28
C GLY A 47 -17.88 11.05 2.24
N LEU A 48 -19.17 10.96 2.59
CA LEU A 48 -19.81 11.86 3.56
C LEU A 48 -19.24 11.68 4.99
N ILE A 49 -18.86 10.45 5.34
CA ILE A 49 -18.19 10.18 6.63
C ILE A 49 -16.80 10.82 6.62
N ALA A 50 -16.06 10.70 5.51
CA ALA A 50 -14.75 11.30 5.34
C ALA A 50 -14.81 12.83 5.46
N ASP A 51 -15.78 13.47 4.80
CA ASP A 51 -15.97 14.94 4.86
C ASP A 51 -16.26 15.44 6.28
N ARG A 52 -17.13 14.73 7.02
CA ARG A 52 -17.39 15.04 8.43
C ARG A 52 -16.15 14.91 9.29
N ALA A 53 -15.36 13.86 9.07
CA ALA A 53 -14.11 13.66 9.80
C ALA A 53 -13.10 14.78 9.50
N ALA A 54 -12.96 15.20 8.24
CA ALA A 54 -12.07 16.29 7.84
C ALA A 54 -12.53 17.66 8.38
N ALA A 55 -13.83 17.88 8.48
CA ALA A 55 -14.38 19.09 9.10
C ALA A 55 -14.11 19.16 10.62
N ALA A 56 -14.04 18.00 11.29
CA ALA A 56 -13.80 17.90 12.72
C ALA A 56 -12.31 17.86 13.10
N ASP A 57 -11.44 17.36 12.20
CA ASP A 57 -10.01 17.16 12.47
C ASP A 57 -9.17 17.58 11.26
N PRO A 58 -8.35 18.64 11.38
CA PRO A 58 -7.52 19.15 10.29
C PRO A 58 -6.44 18.16 9.81
N ARG A 59 -6.14 17.11 10.58
CA ARG A 59 -5.22 16.04 10.19
C ARG A 59 -5.84 15.08 9.18
N VAL A 60 -7.17 15.03 9.06
CA VAL A 60 -7.87 14.26 8.04
C VAL A 60 -8.01 15.09 6.78
N LYS A 61 -7.57 14.54 5.66
CA LYS A 61 -7.71 15.10 4.32
C LYS A 61 -8.57 14.16 3.48
N VAL A 62 -9.34 14.71 2.56
CA VAL A 62 -10.23 13.91 1.70
C VAL A 62 -9.99 14.26 0.25
N ALA A 63 -9.94 13.24 -0.57
CA ALA A 63 -9.94 13.35 -2.01
C ALA A 63 -11.09 12.52 -2.58
N HIS A 64 -12.05 13.17 -3.21
CA HIS A 64 -13.11 12.51 -3.96
C HIS A 64 -12.68 12.29 -5.39
N ARG A 65 -12.64 11.01 -5.80
CA ARG A 65 -12.37 10.66 -7.19
C ARG A 65 -13.68 10.42 -7.93
N PRO A 66 -13.74 10.63 -9.25
CA PRO A 66 -14.98 10.55 -10.01
C PRO A 66 -15.64 9.17 -10.01
N GLY A 67 -14.92 8.12 -9.61
CA GLY A 67 -15.42 6.75 -9.52
C GLY A 67 -14.32 5.73 -9.35
N LYS A 68 -14.71 4.47 -9.19
CA LYS A 68 -13.82 3.33 -9.00
C LYS A 68 -12.99 3.05 -10.25
N GLN A 69 -11.73 3.45 -10.23
CA GLN A 69 -10.76 3.26 -11.32
C GLN A 69 -9.67 2.24 -10.97
N GLY A 70 -9.76 1.64 -9.80
CA GLY A 70 -8.81 0.66 -9.29
C GLY A 70 -7.86 1.21 -8.23
N LEU A 71 -7.36 0.28 -7.40
CA LEU A 71 -6.51 0.57 -6.24
C LEU A 71 -5.16 1.21 -6.63
N GLY A 72 -4.56 0.74 -7.73
CA GLY A 72 -3.30 1.28 -8.23
C GLY A 72 -3.41 2.73 -8.67
N VAL A 73 -4.55 3.11 -9.27
CA VAL A 73 -4.82 4.51 -9.67
C VAL A 73 -5.01 5.38 -8.43
N ALA A 74 -5.68 4.89 -7.39
CA ALA A 74 -5.86 5.60 -6.13
C ALA A 74 -4.51 5.88 -5.45
N TYR A 75 -3.65 4.86 -5.31
CA TYR A 75 -2.33 5.04 -4.70
C TYR A 75 -1.39 5.94 -5.51
N ARG A 76 -1.36 5.82 -6.84
CA ARG A 76 -0.54 6.72 -7.68
C ARG A 76 -0.95 8.18 -7.51
N TRP A 77 -2.25 8.44 -7.45
CA TRP A 77 -2.77 9.77 -7.17
C TRP A 77 -2.37 10.23 -5.77
N GLY A 78 -2.55 9.38 -4.76
CA GLY A 78 -2.18 9.69 -3.37
C GLY A 78 -0.68 9.93 -3.18
N TYR A 79 0.19 9.17 -3.84
CA TYR A 79 1.63 9.41 -3.82
C TYR A 79 1.98 10.78 -4.40
N ARG A 80 1.43 11.11 -5.58
CA ARG A 80 1.68 12.42 -6.20
C ARG A 80 1.23 13.55 -5.31
N TRP A 81 0.00 13.46 -4.79
CA TRP A 81 -0.52 14.44 -3.84
C TRP A 81 0.38 14.58 -2.60
N ALA A 82 0.83 13.49 -2.00
CA ALA A 82 1.70 13.53 -0.83
C ALA A 82 3.07 14.15 -1.12
N LEU A 83 3.62 13.92 -2.31
CA LEU A 83 4.84 14.57 -2.78
C LEU A 83 4.63 16.06 -3.01
N ASP A 84 3.54 16.48 -3.64
CA ASP A 84 3.22 17.88 -3.90
C ASP A 84 3.00 18.67 -2.59
N GLU A 85 2.36 18.04 -1.59
CA GLU A 85 2.13 18.61 -0.25
C GLU A 85 3.38 18.60 0.67
N GLY A 86 4.47 18.02 0.23
CA GLY A 86 5.75 18.07 0.95
C GLY A 86 5.87 17.10 2.13
N TYR A 87 5.13 16.00 2.17
CA TYR A 87 5.27 14.98 3.22
C TYR A 87 6.62 14.27 3.12
N ALA A 88 7.28 14.10 4.26
CA ALA A 88 8.57 13.39 4.35
C ALA A 88 8.40 11.87 4.38
N PHE A 89 7.33 11.39 5.00
CA PHE A 89 7.03 9.97 5.14
C PHE A 89 5.62 9.66 4.65
N ILE A 90 5.52 8.72 3.73
CA ILE A 90 4.27 8.32 3.09
C ILE A 90 4.01 6.86 3.43
N LEU A 91 2.99 6.61 4.24
CA LEU A 91 2.53 5.28 4.61
C LEU A 91 1.28 4.94 3.81
N GLN A 92 1.04 3.66 3.56
CA GLN A 92 -0.19 3.19 2.93
C GLN A 92 -0.74 1.97 3.64
N MET A 93 -2.06 1.88 3.73
CA MET A 93 -2.77 0.71 4.27
C MET A 93 -4.19 0.62 3.74
N ASP A 94 -4.81 -0.54 3.89
CA ASP A 94 -6.23 -0.75 3.58
C ASP A 94 -7.12 -0.32 4.75
N CYS A 95 -8.38 0.09 4.47
CA CYS A 95 -9.34 0.60 5.45
C CYS A 95 -10.12 -0.50 6.18
N ASP A 96 -9.89 -1.79 5.91
CA ASP A 96 -10.73 -2.91 6.33
C ASP A 96 -10.22 -3.67 7.57
N PHE A 97 -9.27 -3.09 8.31
CA PHE A 97 -8.60 -3.70 9.47
C PHE A 97 -7.85 -5.01 9.17
N SER A 98 -7.59 -5.33 7.92
CA SER A 98 -6.71 -6.44 7.59
C SER A 98 -5.24 -6.13 7.90
N HIS A 99 -4.87 -4.85 7.86
CA HIS A 99 -3.62 -4.32 8.41
C HIS A 99 -3.89 -3.70 9.77
N ASP A 100 -3.11 -4.07 10.78
CA ASP A 100 -3.28 -3.53 12.13
C ASP A 100 -2.66 -2.12 12.23
N PRO A 101 -3.45 -1.08 12.59
CA PRO A 101 -2.90 0.25 12.86
C PRO A 101 -1.83 0.28 13.94
N ALA A 102 -1.81 -0.68 14.87
CA ALA A 102 -0.79 -0.79 15.90
C ALA A 102 0.63 -1.02 15.36
N ASP A 103 0.77 -1.47 14.12
CA ASP A 103 2.06 -1.63 13.45
C ASP A 103 2.58 -0.31 12.82
N LEU A 104 1.75 0.74 12.68
CA LEU A 104 2.14 2.01 12.06
C LEU A 104 3.32 2.71 12.74
N PRO A 105 3.41 2.80 14.08
CA PRO A 105 4.57 3.42 14.73
C PRO A 105 5.88 2.72 14.39
N ARG A 106 5.87 1.40 14.36
CA ARG A 106 7.05 0.60 13.99
C ARG A 106 7.40 0.77 12.51
N LEU A 107 6.40 0.77 11.62
CA LEU A 107 6.60 1.03 10.20
C LEU A 107 7.22 2.41 9.98
N ARG A 108 6.72 3.44 10.67
CA ARG A 108 7.24 4.81 10.58
C ARG A 108 8.68 4.92 11.13
N ALA A 109 8.95 4.33 12.29
CA ALA A 109 10.28 4.37 12.90
C ALA A 109 11.34 3.71 12.02
N LEU A 110 11.03 2.59 11.38
CA LEU A 110 11.95 1.92 10.45
C LEU A 110 12.30 2.76 9.22
N LEU A 111 11.47 3.73 8.85
CA LEU A 111 11.79 4.67 7.77
C LEU A 111 12.89 5.69 8.16
N ASP A 112 13.28 5.80 9.41
CA ASP A 112 14.44 6.61 9.80
C ASP A 112 15.77 5.92 9.40
N GLU A 113 15.74 4.59 9.22
CA GLU A 113 16.92 3.78 8.86
C GLU A 113 16.85 3.25 7.41
N HIS A 114 15.63 3.05 6.88
CA HIS A 114 15.40 2.40 5.59
C HIS A 114 14.62 3.31 4.63
N PRO A 115 14.98 3.36 3.32
CA PRO A 115 14.28 4.18 2.34
C PRO A 115 12.86 3.70 2.03
N ALA A 116 12.62 2.40 2.17
CA ALA A 116 11.32 1.75 1.99
C ALA A 116 11.14 0.59 2.97
N VAL A 117 9.94 0.48 3.56
CA VAL A 117 9.57 -0.60 4.48
C VAL A 117 8.24 -1.19 4.04
N ILE A 118 8.13 -2.51 4.07
CA ILE A 118 6.87 -3.22 3.80
C ILE A 118 6.50 -4.13 4.96
N GLY A 119 5.22 -4.19 5.30
CA GLY A 119 4.69 -5.17 6.21
C GLY A 119 4.61 -6.54 5.51
N SER A 120 5.39 -7.51 5.98
CA SER A 120 5.51 -8.83 5.35
C SER A 120 4.86 -9.91 6.19
N ARG A 121 4.00 -10.71 5.55
CA ARG A 121 3.41 -11.93 6.11
C ARG A 121 4.33 -13.15 5.95
N ARG A 122 5.46 -12.98 5.25
CA ARG A 122 6.31 -14.09 4.73
C ARG A 122 7.68 -14.17 5.35
N VAL A 123 8.00 -13.29 6.27
CA VAL A 123 9.25 -13.32 7.07
C VAL A 123 8.97 -13.91 8.45
N PRO A 124 10.01 -14.38 9.18
CA PRO A 124 9.84 -14.89 10.54
C PRO A 124 9.09 -13.89 11.44
N GLY A 125 8.07 -14.37 12.15
CA GLY A 125 7.18 -13.54 12.96
C GLY A 125 5.95 -12.98 12.20
N GLY A 126 5.95 -13.03 10.87
CA GLY A 126 4.81 -12.65 10.03
C GLY A 126 3.80 -13.80 9.84
N GLY A 127 2.60 -13.47 9.38
CA GLY A 127 1.57 -14.46 9.10
C GLY A 127 0.24 -13.87 8.67
N ALA A 128 -0.74 -14.75 8.46
CA ALA A 128 -2.13 -14.38 8.21
C ALA A 128 -3.05 -15.17 9.14
N ASP A 129 -3.85 -14.44 9.92
CA ASP A 129 -4.77 -15.00 10.88
C ASP A 129 -6.17 -15.22 10.25
N GLY A 130 -6.85 -16.29 10.65
CA GLY A 130 -8.18 -16.62 10.16
C GLY A 130 -8.25 -17.17 8.73
N TRP A 131 -7.11 -17.27 8.01
CA TRP A 131 -7.12 -17.81 6.66
C TRP A 131 -7.19 -19.34 6.67
N PRO A 132 -8.05 -19.94 5.84
CA PRO A 132 -7.99 -21.38 5.58
C PRO A 132 -6.61 -21.76 5.02
N TRP A 133 -6.11 -22.95 5.37
CA TRP A 133 -4.78 -23.42 4.97
C TRP A 133 -4.53 -23.33 3.45
N TYR A 134 -5.53 -23.67 2.62
CA TYR A 134 -5.41 -23.62 1.17
C TYR A 134 -5.21 -22.19 0.63
N ARG A 135 -5.83 -21.17 1.28
CA ARG A 135 -5.63 -19.76 0.93
C ARG A 135 -4.20 -19.32 1.23
N ASN A 136 -3.64 -19.77 2.35
CA ASN A 136 -2.23 -19.56 2.68
C ASN A 136 -1.30 -20.19 1.64
N VAL A 137 -1.57 -21.43 1.22
CA VAL A 137 -0.79 -22.14 0.20
C VAL A 137 -0.84 -21.40 -1.14
N ILE A 138 -2.03 -21.04 -1.64
CA ILE A 138 -2.20 -20.31 -2.90
C ILE A 138 -1.48 -18.96 -2.87
N SER A 139 -1.64 -18.21 -1.78
CA SER A 139 -1.00 -16.91 -1.62
C SER A 139 0.53 -17.04 -1.52
N SER A 140 1.02 -18.09 -0.86
CA SER A 140 2.47 -18.37 -0.78
C SER A 140 3.04 -18.76 -2.14
N ALA A 141 2.36 -19.63 -2.87
CA ALA A 141 2.76 -20.03 -4.23
C ALA A 141 2.83 -18.83 -5.18
N GLY A 142 1.84 -17.92 -5.11
CA GLY A 142 1.86 -16.67 -5.88
C GLY A 142 3.05 -15.76 -5.53
N SER A 143 3.38 -15.65 -4.25
CA SER A 143 4.54 -14.87 -3.80
C SER A 143 5.86 -15.51 -4.26
N ILE A 144 6.01 -16.82 -4.15
CA ILE A 144 7.19 -17.57 -4.61
C ILE A 144 7.37 -17.41 -6.13
N TYR A 145 6.28 -17.54 -6.89
CA TYR A 145 6.28 -17.34 -8.33
C TYR A 145 6.74 -15.92 -8.71
N ALA A 146 6.14 -14.89 -8.12
CA ALA A 146 6.51 -13.51 -8.41
C ALA A 146 7.98 -13.23 -8.06
N ARG A 147 8.46 -13.74 -6.92
CA ARG A 147 9.87 -13.65 -6.52
C ARG A 147 10.82 -14.31 -7.52
N ALA A 148 10.50 -15.52 -7.96
CA ALA A 148 11.32 -16.24 -8.92
C ALA A 148 11.43 -15.51 -10.25
N ILE A 149 10.29 -15.00 -10.77
CA ILE A 149 10.27 -14.25 -12.03
C ILE A 149 11.03 -12.93 -11.89
N LEU A 150 10.82 -12.17 -10.81
CA LEU A 150 11.44 -10.86 -10.60
C LEU A 150 12.88 -10.97 -10.08
N ALA A 151 13.36 -12.18 -9.76
CA ALA A 151 14.64 -12.41 -9.06
C ALA A 151 14.76 -11.57 -7.78
N SER A 152 13.65 -11.42 -7.04
CA SER A 152 13.54 -10.56 -5.88
C SER A 152 13.95 -11.29 -4.61
N ARG A 153 14.63 -10.57 -3.71
CA ARG A 153 14.91 -11.02 -2.32
C ARG A 153 13.75 -10.75 -1.38
N VAL A 154 12.84 -9.82 -1.73
CA VAL A 154 11.66 -9.48 -0.94
C VAL A 154 10.67 -10.65 -0.97
N HIS A 155 10.18 -11.06 0.20
CA HIS A 155 9.32 -12.24 0.37
C HIS A 155 7.85 -11.95 0.10
N ASP A 156 7.33 -10.79 0.51
CA ASP A 156 5.92 -10.41 0.33
C ASP A 156 5.75 -9.22 -0.62
N LEU A 157 5.79 -9.51 -1.92
CA LEU A 157 5.62 -8.48 -2.96
C LEU A 157 4.18 -7.96 -3.08
N THR A 158 3.21 -8.69 -2.51
CA THR A 158 1.77 -8.42 -2.72
C THR A 158 1.12 -7.61 -1.60
N THR A 159 1.86 -7.30 -0.54
CA THR A 159 1.34 -6.55 0.59
C THR A 159 0.93 -5.13 0.21
N GLY A 160 -0.20 -4.67 0.75
CA GLY A 160 -0.65 -3.28 0.66
C GLY A 160 -0.15 -2.39 1.81
N TYR A 161 0.54 -2.95 2.81
CA TYR A 161 1.04 -2.22 3.97
C TYR A 161 2.49 -1.80 3.74
N LYS A 162 2.72 -0.54 3.42
CA LYS A 162 4.04 -0.05 3.03
C LYS A 162 4.29 1.34 3.57
N GLY A 163 5.56 1.67 3.71
CA GLY A 163 6.03 3.01 4.02
C GLY A 163 7.20 3.38 3.14
N PHE A 164 7.29 4.67 2.81
CA PHE A 164 8.34 5.22 1.97
C PHE A 164 8.82 6.56 2.51
N ARG A 165 10.12 6.83 2.36
CA ARG A 165 10.61 8.19 2.42
C ARG A 165 10.21 8.94 1.16
N ARG A 166 10.07 10.27 1.25
CA ARG A 166 9.79 11.15 0.12
C ARG A 166 10.73 10.90 -1.06
N GLU A 167 12.03 10.97 -0.81
CA GLU A 167 13.07 10.79 -1.82
C GLU A 167 13.06 9.42 -2.49
N THR A 168 12.43 8.44 -1.87
CA THR A 168 12.23 7.10 -2.45
C THR A 168 11.11 7.10 -3.49
N LEU A 169 9.99 7.75 -3.18
CA LEU A 169 8.86 7.85 -4.11
C LEU A 169 9.15 8.79 -5.28
N GLU A 170 9.97 9.83 -5.07
CA GLU A 170 10.42 10.75 -6.13
C GLU A 170 11.22 10.06 -7.23
N GLN A 171 11.85 8.91 -6.93
CA GLN A 171 12.56 8.10 -7.93
C GLN A 171 11.63 7.31 -8.86
N LEU A 172 10.35 7.14 -8.47
CA LEU A 172 9.39 6.37 -9.25
C LEU A 172 8.72 7.24 -10.32
N ASP A 173 8.74 6.77 -11.55
CA ASP A 173 7.85 7.33 -12.58
C ASP A 173 6.42 6.82 -12.37
N LEU A 174 5.66 7.55 -11.54
CA LEU A 174 4.28 7.23 -11.22
C LEU A 174 3.35 7.29 -12.45
N GLY A 175 3.74 8.02 -13.51
CA GLY A 175 2.99 8.14 -14.77
C GLY A 175 3.06 6.87 -15.62
N GLU A 176 4.17 6.15 -15.57
CA GLU A 176 4.40 4.93 -16.36
C GLU A 176 3.88 3.66 -15.68
N MET A 177 3.49 3.69 -14.40
CA MET A 177 2.91 2.54 -13.73
C MET A 177 1.53 2.20 -14.32
N ARG A 178 1.34 0.94 -14.74
CA ARG A 178 0.14 0.49 -15.47
C ARG A 178 -0.66 -0.58 -14.74
N SER A 179 -0.08 -1.19 -13.71
CA SER A 179 -0.75 -2.27 -12.98
C SER A 179 -1.81 -1.74 -12.03
N ASP A 180 -2.75 -2.60 -11.66
CA ASP A 180 -3.78 -2.34 -10.68
C ASP A 180 -3.87 -3.46 -9.64
N GLY A 181 -4.58 -3.23 -8.53
CA GLY A 181 -4.78 -4.20 -7.46
C GLY A 181 -3.47 -4.75 -6.91
N PHE A 182 -3.36 -6.07 -6.80
CA PHE A 182 -2.13 -6.74 -6.35
C PHE A 182 -0.95 -6.53 -7.29
N GLY A 183 -1.21 -6.40 -8.61
CA GLY A 183 -0.18 -6.11 -9.60
C GLY A 183 0.53 -4.79 -9.33
N PHE A 184 -0.21 -3.77 -8.90
CA PHE A 184 0.35 -2.49 -8.51
C PHE A 184 1.33 -2.60 -7.34
N GLN A 185 0.97 -3.39 -6.32
CA GLN A 185 1.85 -3.59 -5.16
C GLN A 185 3.17 -4.27 -5.55
N ILE A 186 3.11 -5.21 -6.48
CA ILE A 186 4.29 -5.89 -7.05
C ILE A 186 5.10 -4.89 -7.88
N GLU A 187 4.45 -4.09 -8.75
CA GLU A 187 5.10 -3.14 -9.64
C GLU A 187 5.88 -2.07 -8.86
N VAL A 188 5.29 -1.47 -7.82
CA VAL A 188 5.96 -0.49 -6.96
C VAL A 188 7.24 -1.10 -6.37
N THR A 189 7.12 -2.26 -5.72
CA THR A 189 8.28 -2.90 -5.06
C THR A 189 9.35 -3.31 -6.09
N ALA A 190 8.96 -3.87 -7.23
CA ALA A 190 9.89 -4.27 -8.28
C ALA A 190 10.61 -3.07 -8.92
N SER A 191 9.92 -1.94 -9.10
CA SER A 191 10.52 -0.70 -9.63
C SER A 191 11.55 -0.13 -8.66
N LEU A 192 11.24 -0.09 -7.35
CA LEU A 192 12.20 0.35 -6.33
C LEU A 192 13.46 -0.52 -6.32
N LEU A 193 13.29 -1.85 -6.35
CA LEU A 193 14.42 -2.77 -6.40
C LEU A 193 15.27 -2.61 -7.68
N ALA A 194 14.63 -2.34 -8.82
CA ALA A 194 15.32 -2.09 -10.09
C ALA A 194 16.13 -0.78 -10.09
N LEU A 195 15.70 0.20 -9.30
CA LEU A 195 16.41 1.46 -9.05
C LEU A 195 17.50 1.33 -7.96
N GLY A 196 17.74 0.11 -7.44
CA GLY A 196 18.74 -0.14 -6.40
C GLY A 196 18.28 0.23 -4.98
N VAL A 197 17.01 0.58 -4.78
CA VAL A 197 16.47 0.89 -3.45
C VAL A 197 16.36 -0.36 -2.60
N THR A 198 16.90 -0.30 -1.38
CA THR A 198 16.73 -1.36 -0.39
C THR A 198 15.33 -1.31 0.21
N VAL A 199 14.62 -2.43 0.18
CA VAL A 199 13.29 -2.60 0.79
C VAL A 199 13.41 -3.49 2.02
N HIS A 200 13.08 -2.93 3.19
CA HIS A 200 13.08 -3.66 4.45
C HIS A 200 11.73 -4.37 4.66
N GLU A 201 11.76 -5.63 5.11
CA GLU A 201 10.55 -6.40 5.43
C GLU A 201 10.33 -6.44 6.94
N MET A 202 9.27 -5.79 7.39
CA MET A 202 8.80 -5.80 8.77
C MET A 202 7.75 -6.92 8.95
N PRO A 203 7.91 -7.88 9.89
CA PRO A 203 6.88 -8.90 10.10
C PRO A 203 5.58 -8.29 10.59
N ILE A 204 4.46 -8.66 9.97
CA ILE A 204 3.10 -8.28 10.38
C ILE A 204 2.18 -9.50 10.46
N ARG A 205 1.13 -9.37 11.28
CA ARG A 205 0.00 -10.30 11.31
C ARG A 205 -1.14 -9.71 10.49
N PHE A 206 -1.49 -10.34 9.40
CA PHE A 206 -2.60 -9.94 8.54
C PHE A 206 -3.87 -10.65 9.00
N SER A 207 -4.89 -9.89 9.38
CA SER A 207 -6.17 -10.45 9.82
C SER A 207 -7.14 -10.56 8.64
N ASP A 208 -8.08 -11.53 8.69
CA ASP A 208 -9.17 -11.53 7.71
C ASP A 208 -10.10 -10.32 7.98
N ARG A 209 -10.68 -9.78 6.93
CA ARG A 209 -11.55 -8.58 7.00
C ARG A 209 -12.65 -8.77 8.01
N LYS A 210 -12.88 -7.76 8.86
CA LYS A 210 -13.97 -7.77 9.82
C LYS A 210 -15.34 -7.59 9.14
N VAL A 211 -15.39 -6.82 8.05
CA VAL A 211 -16.59 -6.54 7.25
C VAL A 211 -16.22 -6.58 5.76
N GLY A 212 -17.11 -7.18 4.94
CA GLY A 212 -16.94 -7.24 3.48
C GLY A 212 -16.53 -8.63 2.94
N GLN A 213 -16.69 -8.83 1.64
CA GLN A 213 -16.31 -10.07 0.95
C GLN A 213 -15.00 -9.91 0.20
N SER A 214 -14.16 -10.95 0.21
CA SER A 214 -12.93 -11.01 -0.60
C SER A 214 -13.27 -10.98 -2.08
N LYS A 215 -12.73 -10.01 -2.83
CA LYS A 215 -12.96 -9.83 -4.27
C LYS A 215 -12.00 -10.65 -5.14
N MET A 216 -11.20 -11.56 -4.56
CA MET A 216 -10.28 -12.41 -5.33
C MET A 216 -11.06 -13.48 -6.11
N SER A 217 -11.05 -13.34 -7.44
CA SER A 217 -11.48 -14.39 -8.36
C SER A 217 -10.26 -15.07 -9.01
N THR A 218 -10.43 -16.30 -9.47
CA THR A 218 -9.40 -17.05 -10.23
C THR A 218 -8.89 -16.27 -11.43
N LYS A 219 -9.78 -15.50 -12.09
CA LYS A 219 -9.43 -14.62 -13.22
C LYS A 219 -8.43 -13.52 -12.82
N ILE A 220 -8.68 -12.86 -11.68
CA ILE A 220 -7.78 -11.82 -11.15
C ILE A 220 -6.40 -12.42 -10.80
N PHE A 221 -6.37 -13.64 -10.27
CA PHE A 221 -5.13 -14.33 -9.96
C PHE A 221 -4.31 -14.62 -11.22
N VAL A 222 -4.92 -15.22 -12.25
CA VAL A 222 -4.25 -15.54 -13.53
C VAL A 222 -3.76 -14.26 -14.22
N GLU A 223 -4.56 -13.21 -14.22
CA GLU A 223 -4.17 -11.91 -14.78
C GLU A 223 -2.96 -11.32 -14.04
N ALA A 224 -2.94 -11.40 -12.72
CA ALA A 224 -1.79 -10.96 -11.92
C ALA A 224 -0.52 -11.75 -12.25
N MET A 225 -0.65 -13.07 -12.47
CA MET A 225 0.48 -13.93 -12.86
C MET A 225 1.10 -13.53 -14.21
N LEU A 226 0.28 -13.17 -15.20
CA LEU A 226 0.75 -12.69 -16.51
C LEU A 226 1.40 -11.30 -16.39
N LYS A 227 0.83 -10.42 -15.57
CA LYS A 227 1.38 -9.07 -15.34
C LYS A 227 2.78 -9.08 -14.73
N VAL A 228 3.15 -10.09 -13.95
CA VAL A 228 4.51 -10.20 -13.37
C VAL A 228 5.61 -10.20 -14.45
N TRP A 229 5.37 -10.81 -15.61
CA TRP A 229 6.32 -10.77 -16.74
C TRP A 229 6.46 -9.38 -17.36
N GLN A 230 5.36 -8.65 -17.47
CA GLN A 230 5.37 -7.26 -17.94
C GLN A 230 6.10 -6.35 -16.96
N ILE A 231 5.85 -6.54 -15.65
CA ILE A 231 6.56 -5.84 -14.57
C ILE A 231 8.06 -6.13 -14.65
N ARG A 232 8.45 -7.40 -14.84
CA ARG A 232 9.87 -7.77 -15.04
C ARG A 232 10.52 -7.05 -16.21
N ALA A 233 9.83 -6.99 -17.35
CA ALA A 233 10.36 -6.32 -18.53
C ALA A 233 10.61 -4.83 -18.27
N ARG A 234 9.66 -4.15 -17.60
CA ARG A 234 9.80 -2.74 -17.20
C ARG A 234 10.90 -2.52 -16.17
N ALA A 235 10.94 -3.32 -15.12
CA ALA A 235 11.98 -3.24 -14.09
C ALA A 235 13.39 -3.37 -14.70
N ARG A 236 13.57 -4.27 -15.66
CA ARG A 236 14.84 -4.40 -16.41
C ARG A 236 15.17 -3.18 -17.26
N SER A 237 14.16 -2.53 -17.87
CA SER A 237 14.36 -1.28 -18.60
C SER A 237 14.81 -0.17 -17.67
N LEU A 238 14.14 0.00 -16.50
CA LEU A 238 14.53 0.99 -15.49
C LEU A 238 15.97 0.79 -15.01
N ALA A 239 16.37 -0.45 -14.68
CA ALA A 239 17.72 -0.76 -14.23
C ALA A 239 18.80 -0.41 -15.27
N ARG A 240 18.51 -0.46 -16.57
CA ARG A 240 19.46 -0.09 -17.64
C ARG A 240 19.65 1.43 -17.73
N HIS A 241 18.60 2.22 -17.48
CA HIS A 241 18.67 3.69 -17.58
C HIS A 241 19.28 4.33 -16.33
N SER A 242 19.20 3.68 -15.17
CA SER A 242 19.79 4.18 -13.92
C SER A 242 21.32 3.97 -13.85
N HIS A 243 21.93 3.22 -14.78
CA HIS A 243 23.37 2.97 -14.86
C HIS A 243 24.06 3.73 -16.02
N GLN A 244 23.33 4.57 -16.74
CA GLN A 244 23.84 5.51 -17.73
C GLN A 244 23.90 6.94 -17.14
#